data_67f63eb9d156163b84fa2dda9b47c4f2
#
_entry.id   67f63eb9d156163b84fa2dda9b47c4f2
#
_cell.length_a   1.000
_cell.length_b   1.000
_cell.length_c   1.000
_cell.angle_alpha   90.00
_cell.angle_beta   90.00
_cell.angle_gamma   90.00
#
_symmetry.space_group_name_H-M   'P 1'
#
loop_
_entity.id
_entity.type
_entity.pdbx_description
1 polymer ?
#
loop_
_entity_poly.entity_id
_entity_poly.type
_entity_poly.pdbx_seq_one_letter_code
_entity_poly.pdbx_strand_id
1 'polypeptide(L)'
;MMSYLARVNYSFDNRYVVTGTVRTDGSSRFGKENRWGWFPSISLGWTISNEKFYQDLLGNNSSLKLRASWGLSGNNNIGNYEHTATMSQGGYVYGNTVETAYWQGTFKDAAIGWEKTSQYNVGFDLGLFNGRVNLIGNYYNSLSYDLLYDQPISSISGSSSVKTNLKNAKVRNSGVDFQIDGRILTGDFKWNVSANISVNRNKVVDLGGINDLYLVSERNVVSHVTRSGLPIGSFYGYIADGIISEKDYTNICLLYTSPSPRDGATS
;
A
#
# COMPACT_ATOMS: atom_id res chain seq x y z
N MET A 1 17.10 -7.44 13.93
CA MET A 1 16.37 -8.17 12.87
C MET A 1 17.22 -9.34 12.41
N MET A 2 16.64 -10.50 12.19
CA MET A 2 17.31 -11.73 11.73
C MET A 2 16.51 -12.31 10.58
N SER A 3 17.20 -12.72 9.52
CA SER A 3 16.52 -13.18 8.28
C SER A 3 17.17 -14.45 7.77
N TYR A 4 16.35 -15.38 7.32
CA TYR A 4 16.78 -16.57 6.59
C TYR A 4 16.13 -16.58 5.22
N LEU A 5 16.89 -16.96 4.21
CA LEU A 5 16.43 -17.00 2.82
C LEU A 5 16.87 -18.30 2.17
N ALA A 6 15.95 -18.94 1.47
CA ALA A 6 16.25 -20.04 0.57
C ALA A 6 15.63 -19.71 -0.81
N ARG A 7 16.42 -19.94 -1.87
CA ARG A 7 16.00 -19.73 -3.26
C ARG A 7 16.41 -20.90 -4.14
N VAL A 8 15.50 -21.35 -4.95
CA VAL A 8 15.72 -22.36 -5.98
C VAL A 8 15.37 -21.76 -7.32
N ASN A 9 16.31 -21.84 -8.27
CA ASN A 9 16.12 -21.44 -9.66
C ASN A 9 16.25 -22.70 -10.52
N TYR A 10 15.25 -22.92 -11.36
CA TYR A 10 15.28 -23.99 -12.33
C TYR A 10 15.04 -23.42 -13.73
N SER A 11 15.92 -23.77 -14.65
CA SER A 11 15.82 -23.38 -16.06
C SER A 11 15.84 -24.63 -16.92
N PHE A 12 14.87 -24.75 -17.80
CA PHE A 12 14.75 -25.85 -18.73
C PHE A 12 14.80 -25.36 -20.16
N ASP A 13 15.77 -25.87 -20.93
CA ASP A 13 15.96 -25.65 -22.37
C ASP A 13 15.98 -24.15 -22.77
N ASN A 14 16.42 -23.26 -21.89
CA ASN A 14 16.35 -21.81 -22.05
C ASN A 14 14.95 -21.29 -22.45
N ARG A 15 13.90 -22.07 -22.24
CA ARG A 15 12.51 -21.73 -22.54
C ARG A 15 11.73 -21.41 -21.29
N TYR A 16 11.86 -22.26 -20.28
CA TYR A 16 11.10 -22.17 -19.04
C TYR A 16 12.04 -21.87 -17.88
N VAL A 17 11.70 -20.87 -17.12
CA VAL A 17 12.42 -20.50 -15.90
C VAL A 17 11.43 -20.47 -14.74
N VAL A 18 11.73 -21.19 -13.68
CA VAL A 18 10.94 -21.20 -12.45
C VAL A 18 11.85 -20.79 -11.30
N THR A 19 11.43 -19.82 -10.53
CA THR A 19 12.14 -19.40 -9.32
C THR A 19 11.20 -19.50 -8.13
N GLY A 20 11.56 -20.31 -7.15
CA GLY A 20 10.91 -20.35 -5.84
C GLY A 20 11.80 -19.70 -4.79
N THR A 21 11.24 -18.83 -3.96
CA THR A 21 11.96 -18.20 -2.85
C THR A 21 11.11 -18.27 -1.59
N VAL A 22 11.73 -18.64 -0.48
CA VAL A 22 11.12 -18.53 0.85
C VAL A 22 12.04 -17.70 1.71
N ARG A 23 11.49 -16.65 2.31
CA ARG A 23 12.18 -15.82 3.26
C ARG A 23 11.41 -15.81 4.58
N THR A 24 12.12 -15.92 5.67
CA THR A 24 11.56 -15.72 7.01
C THR A 24 12.35 -14.63 7.72
N ASP A 25 11.63 -13.67 8.28
CA ASP A 25 12.20 -12.51 8.95
C ASP A 25 11.72 -12.44 10.40
N GLY A 26 12.67 -12.30 11.33
CA GLY A 26 12.40 -12.11 12.73
C GLY A 26 12.68 -10.67 13.15
N SER A 27 11.67 -9.97 13.69
CA SER A 27 11.80 -8.59 14.18
C SER A 27 11.61 -8.51 15.69
N SER A 28 12.56 -7.89 16.40
CA SER A 28 12.46 -7.63 17.85
C SER A 28 11.42 -6.56 18.21
N ARG A 29 10.85 -5.88 17.20
CA ARG A 29 9.78 -4.88 17.38
C ARG A 29 8.47 -5.52 17.77
N PHE A 30 8.26 -6.79 17.44
CA PHE A 30 7.07 -7.56 17.76
C PHE A 30 7.28 -8.47 18.98
N GLY A 31 6.17 -8.82 19.63
CA GLY A 31 6.14 -9.79 20.72
C GLY A 31 6.62 -11.18 20.28
N LYS A 32 6.89 -12.06 21.24
CA LYS A 32 7.50 -13.38 20.97
C LYS A 32 6.68 -14.22 19.95
N GLU A 33 5.37 -14.15 20.02
CA GLU A 33 4.47 -14.97 19.20
C GLU A 33 4.40 -14.49 17.74
N ASN A 34 4.49 -13.17 17.50
CA ASN A 34 4.35 -12.55 16.19
C ASN A 34 5.68 -12.06 15.59
N ARG A 35 6.79 -12.45 16.22
CA ARG A 35 8.12 -11.99 15.83
C ARG A 35 8.53 -12.44 14.44
N TRP A 36 8.16 -13.64 14.02
CA TRP A 36 8.57 -14.25 12.77
C TRP A 36 7.49 -14.14 11.70
N GLY A 37 7.87 -13.59 10.55
CA GLY A 37 7.05 -13.56 9.35
C GLY A 37 7.60 -14.49 8.27
N TRP A 38 6.71 -15.13 7.50
CA TRP A 38 7.05 -16.00 6.38
C TRP A 38 6.59 -15.35 5.09
N PHE A 39 7.51 -15.23 4.13
CA PHE A 39 7.30 -14.49 2.88
C PHE A 39 7.72 -15.36 1.68
N PRO A 40 6.85 -16.27 1.23
CA PRO A 40 7.09 -17.05 0.04
C PRO A 40 6.87 -16.23 -1.22
N SER A 41 7.60 -16.60 -2.29
CA SER A 41 7.36 -16.06 -3.63
C SER A 41 7.69 -17.10 -4.69
N ILE A 42 6.98 -17.02 -5.82
CA ILE A 42 7.22 -17.83 -7.00
C ILE A 42 7.20 -16.93 -8.23
N SER A 43 8.10 -17.19 -9.17
CA SER A 43 8.09 -16.54 -10.48
C SER A 43 8.28 -17.55 -11.60
N LEU A 44 7.58 -17.31 -12.69
CA LEU A 44 7.59 -18.12 -13.89
C LEU A 44 8.00 -17.23 -15.07
N GLY A 45 8.88 -17.72 -15.90
CA GLY A 45 9.28 -17.09 -17.15
C GLY A 45 9.17 -18.10 -18.29
N TRP A 46 8.54 -17.68 -19.38
CA TRP A 46 8.46 -18.47 -20.60
C TRP A 46 8.99 -17.67 -21.77
N THR A 47 10.12 -18.13 -22.33
CA THR A 47 10.72 -17.53 -23.52
C THR A 47 10.11 -18.17 -24.75
N ILE A 48 8.99 -17.62 -25.22
CA ILE A 48 8.21 -18.14 -26.36
C ILE A 48 9.03 -18.11 -27.64
N SER A 49 9.91 -17.13 -27.79
CA SER A 49 10.78 -17.03 -28.96
C SER A 49 11.73 -18.20 -29.17
N ASN A 50 11.93 -19.04 -28.13
CA ASN A 50 12.73 -20.25 -28.23
C ASN A 50 11.91 -21.48 -28.63
N GLU A 51 10.58 -21.34 -28.82
CA GLU A 51 9.70 -22.40 -29.28
C GLU A 51 9.73 -22.53 -30.80
N LYS A 52 9.68 -23.75 -31.30
CA LYS A 52 9.71 -24.05 -32.74
C LYS A 52 8.60 -23.34 -33.50
N PHE A 53 7.36 -23.40 -32.99
CA PHE A 53 6.21 -22.77 -33.62
C PHE A 53 6.37 -21.26 -33.78
N TYR A 54 7.06 -20.58 -32.83
CA TYR A 54 7.29 -19.15 -32.92
C TYR A 54 8.37 -18.84 -33.96
N GLN A 55 9.46 -19.59 -33.99
CA GLN A 55 10.55 -19.44 -34.96
C GLN A 55 10.07 -19.71 -36.38
N ASP A 56 9.19 -20.70 -36.59
CA ASP A 56 8.60 -21.02 -37.89
C ASP A 56 7.68 -19.90 -38.40
N LEU A 57 6.98 -19.19 -37.50
CA LEU A 57 6.01 -18.16 -37.83
C LEU A 57 6.63 -16.77 -38.03
N LEU A 58 7.50 -16.35 -37.13
CA LEU A 58 8.04 -14.97 -37.03
C LEU A 58 9.54 -14.89 -37.27
N GLY A 59 10.23 -16.02 -37.44
CA GLY A 59 11.68 -16.10 -37.59
C GLY A 59 12.44 -15.62 -36.34
N ASN A 60 13.74 -15.46 -36.50
CA ASN A 60 14.64 -15.06 -35.39
C ASN A 60 14.76 -13.54 -35.19
N ASN A 61 13.96 -12.74 -35.92
CA ASN A 61 14.05 -11.27 -35.86
C ASN A 61 13.30 -10.64 -34.69
N SER A 62 12.56 -11.47 -33.93
CA SER A 62 11.79 -11.03 -32.78
C SER A 62 12.03 -11.95 -31.59
N SER A 63 11.85 -11.41 -30.39
CA SER A 63 11.92 -12.14 -29.14
C SER A 63 10.71 -11.85 -28.29
N LEU A 64 10.11 -12.89 -27.72
CA LEU A 64 8.98 -12.75 -26.81
C LEU A 64 9.21 -13.59 -25.57
N LYS A 65 9.11 -12.93 -24.41
CA LYS A 65 9.15 -13.57 -23.11
C LYS A 65 7.93 -13.15 -22.29
N LEU A 66 7.22 -14.13 -21.74
CA LEU A 66 6.17 -13.89 -20.76
C LEU A 66 6.70 -14.12 -19.36
N ARG A 67 6.20 -13.34 -18.42
CA ARG A 67 6.56 -13.41 -17.00
C ARG A 67 5.30 -13.39 -16.16
N ALA A 68 5.27 -14.23 -15.15
CA ALA A 68 4.25 -14.21 -14.11
C ALA A 68 4.92 -14.41 -12.76
N SER A 69 4.49 -13.69 -11.75
CA SER A 69 4.99 -13.88 -10.39
C SER A 69 3.91 -13.61 -9.36
N TRP A 70 4.04 -14.27 -8.24
CA TRP A 70 3.30 -14.03 -7.04
C TRP A 70 4.25 -14.03 -5.85
N GLY A 71 4.01 -13.15 -4.89
CA GLY A 71 4.80 -13.10 -3.68
C GLY A 71 4.06 -12.45 -2.53
N LEU A 72 4.48 -12.84 -1.33
CA LEU A 72 4.07 -12.23 -0.08
C LEU A 72 5.24 -11.43 0.48
N SER A 73 5.00 -10.19 0.88
CA SER A 73 5.96 -9.34 1.57
C SER A 73 5.41 -8.87 2.91
N GLY A 74 6.29 -8.59 3.86
CA GLY A 74 5.95 -8.10 5.18
C GLY A 74 6.52 -6.72 5.45
N ASN A 75 5.76 -5.92 6.20
CA ASN A 75 6.19 -4.63 6.71
C ASN A 75 6.19 -4.65 8.23
N ASN A 76 7.29 -4.21 8.83
CA ASN A 76 7.47 -4.09 10.30
C ASN A 76 7.78 -2.64 10.70
N ASN A 77 7.27 -1.67 9.95
CA ASN A 77 7.54 -0.26 10.21
C ASN A 77 6.75 0.25 11.42
N ILE A 78 7.16 -0.19 12.60
CA ILE A 78 6.71 0.29 13.90
C ILE A 78 7.90 0.72 14.74
N GLY A 79 7.65 1.49 15.78
CA GLY A 79 8.66 1.87 16.75
C GLY A 79 9.23 0.67 17.52
N ASN A 80 10.34 0.88 18.21
CA ASN A 80 10.89 -0.12 19.11
C ASN A 80 10.03 -0.23 20.37
N TYR A 81 9.82 -1.45 20.85
CA TYR A 81 9.02 -1.73 22.07
C TYR A 81 7.52 -1.35 21.95
N GLU A 82 7.01 -1.20 20.73
CA GLU A 82 5.59 -0.88 20.50
C GLU A 82 4.62 -1.98 20.99
N HIS A 83 5.08 -3.19 21.20
CA HIS A 83 4.34 -4.31 21.77
C HIS A 83 4.33 -4.32 23.31
N THR A 84 5.06 -3.40 23.97
CA THR A 84 5.22 -3.39 25.42
C THR A 84 4.66 -2.08 25.99
N ALA A 85 3.73 -2.17 26.94
CA ALA A 85 3.21 -1.00 27.63
C ALA A 85 4.34 -0.30 28.39
N THR A 86 4.36 1.03 28.28
CA THR A 86 5.34 1.89 28.97
C THR A 86 4.65 2.72 30.05
N MET A 87 5.36 2.97 31.14
CA MET A 87 4.94 3.90 32.18
C MET A 87 5.53 5.28 31.88
N SER A 88 4.72 6.30 32.01
CA SER A 88 5.14 7.69 32.03
C SER A 88 5.27 8.18 33.45
N GLN A 89 6.21 9.09 33.67
CA GLN A 89 6.49 9.71 34.98
C GLN A 89 6.29 11.22 34.88
N GLY A 90 5.72 11.81 35.92
CA GLY A 90 5.58 13.26 36.04
C GLY A 90 5.34 13.68 37.48
N GLY A 91 5.30 14.99 37.71
CA GLY A 91 4.96 15.55 39.02
C GLY A 91 3.46 15.67 39.19
N TYR A 92 2.96 15.23 40.33
CA TYR A 92 1.59 15.43 40.79
C TYR A 92 1.60 16.24 42.08
N VAL A 93 0.79 17.29 42.14
CA VAL A 93 0.69 18.12 43.35
C VAL A 93 -0.24 17.44 44.33
N TYR A 94 0.30 17.03 45.49
CA TYR A 94 -0.46 16.49 46.60
C TYR A 94 -0.28 17.39 47.84
N GLY A 95 -1.33 18.10 48.21
CA GLY A 95 -1.22 19.14 49.21
C GLY A 95 -0.30 20.29 48.76
N ASN A 96 0.79 20.56 49.47
CA ASN A 96 1.78 21.60 49.16
C ASN A 96 3.10 21.02 48.60
N THR A 97 3.15 19.71 48.32
CA THR A 97 4.35 19.02 47.81
C THR A 97 4.11 18.50 46.40
N VAL A 98 5.18 18.47 45.61
CA VAL A 98 5.16 17.82 44.28
C VAL A 98 5.68 16.41 44.46
N GLU A 99 4.82 15.43 44.28
CA GLU A 99 5.15 14.03 44.39
C GLU A 99 5.33 13.41 43.00
N THR A 100 6.17 12.37 42.90
CA THR A 100 6.36 11.66 41.67
C THR A 100 5.17 10.72 41.38
N ALA A 101 4.48 10.97 40.29
CA ALA A 101 3.40 10.14 39.82
C ALA A 101 3.81 9.28 38.63
N TYR A 102 3.32 8.06 38.59
CA TYR A 102 3.48 7.14 37.45
C TYR A 102 2.11 6.79 36.89
N TRP A 103 1.99 6.84 35.56
CA TRP A 103 0.78 6.41 34.87
C TRP A 103 1.13 5.64 33.61
N GLN A 104 0.19 4.88 33.10
CA GLN A 104 0.37 4.19 31.80
C GLN A 104 0.46 5.22 30.69
N GLY A 105 1.63 5.34 30.04
CA GLY A 105 1.90 6.35 29.04
C GLY A 105 1.17 6.09 27.72
N THR A 106 1.13 4.82 27.29
CA THR A 106 0.47 4.40 26.05
C THR A 106 -0.10 3.00 26.20
N PHE A 107 -1.26 2.79 25.61
CA PHE A 107 -1.78 1.43 25.43
C PHE A 107 -1.00 0.75 24.31
N LYS A 108 -0.73 -0.52 24.48
CA LYS A 108 0.03 -1.34 23.54
C LYS A 108 -0.71 -2.61 23.24
N ASP A 109 -0.65 -3.03 21.98
CA ASP A 109 -1.16 -4.31 21.53
C ASP A 109 -0.02 -5.35 21.57
N ALA A 110 -0.08 -6.27 22.52
CA ALA A 110 0.90 -7.35 22.62
C ALA A 110 0.84 -8.32 21.43
N ALA A 111 -0.31 -8.36 20.73
CA ALA A 111 -0.56 -9.20 19.56
C ALA A 111 -0.17 -8.53 18.24
N ILE A 112 0.41 -7.32 18.29
CA ILE A 112 0.84 -6.61 17.08
C ILE A 112 1.85 -7.45 16.29
N GLY A 113 1.67 -7.52 14.98
CA GLY A 113 2.47 -8.35 14.09
C GLY A 113 2.71 -7.72 12.72
N TRP A 114 3.20 -8.51 11.80
CA TRP A 114 3.55 -8.10 10.46
C TRP A 114 2.32 -7.66 9.64
N GLU A 115 2.38 -6.48 9.06
CA GLU A 115 1.52 -6.11 7.94
C GLU A 115 1.97 -6.89 6.72
N LYS A 116 1.04 -7.39 5.92
CA LYS A 116 1.33 -8.28 4.80
C LYS A 116 0.78 -7.71 3.50
N THR A 117 1.55 -7.88 2.43
CA THR A 117 1.13 -7.52 1.08
C THR A 117 1.31 -8.71 0.16
N SER A 118 0.21 -9.20 -0.39
CA SER A 118 0.21 -10.22 -1.45
C SER A 118 0.16 -9.53 -2.80
N GLN A 119 1.11 -9.83 -3.69
CA GLN A 119 1.23 -9.19 -4.98
C GLN A 119 1.32 -10.21 -6.11
N TYR A 120 0.57 -9.98 -7.17
CA TYR A 120 0.65 -10.66 -8.46
C TYR A 120 1.20 -9.72 -9.51
N ASN A 121 2.11 -10.21 -10.32
CA ASN A 121 2.62 -9.50 -11.49
C ASN A 121 2.54 -10.41 -12.70
N VAL A 122 2.08 -9.87 -13.82
CA VAL A 122 2.11 -10.51 -15.13
C VAL A 122 2.70 -9.51 -16.10
N GLY A 123 3.63 -9.95 -16.94
CA GLY A 123 4.28 -9.06 -17.88
C GLY A 123 4.81 -9.78 -19.10
N PHE A 124 5.16 -9.00 -20.10
CA PHE A 124 5.80 -9.47 -21.32
C PHE A 124 6.99 -8.57 -21.70
N ASP A 125 7.98 -9.17 -22.32
CA ASP A 125 9.11 -8.50 -22.94
C ASP A 125 9.11 -8.89 -24.43
N LEU A 126 8.90 -7.92 -25.30
CA LEU A 126 8.86 -8.12 -26.76
C LEU A 126 9.97 -7.30 -27.42
N GLY A 127 10.91 -8.00 -28.02
CA GLY A 127 11.94 -7.41 -28.85
C GLY A 127 11.60 -7.60 -30.34
N LEU A 128 11.65 -6.55 -31.11
CA LEU A 128 11.37 -6.54 -32.55
C LEU A 128 12.59 -6.01 -33.32
N PHE A 129 12.72 -6.45 -34.60
CA PHE A 129 13.77 -6.00 -35.51
C PHE A 129 15.18 -6.21 -34.94
N ASN A 130 15.47 -7.43 -34.46
CA ASN A 130 16.76 -7.77 -33.81
C ASN A 130 17.08 -6.87 -32.59
N GLY A 131 16.06 -6.56 -31.78
CA GLY A 131 16.17 -5.75 -30.58
C GLY A 131 16.33 -4.24 -30.86
N ARG A 132 15.99 -3.77 -32.04
CA ARG A 132 15.95 -2.31 -32.34
C ARG A 132 14.77 -1.64 -31.62
N VAL A 133 13.64 -2.37 -31.44
CA VAL A 133 12.50 -1.90 -30.67
C VAL A 133 12.23 -2.92 -29.57
N ASN A 134 12.23 -2.46 -28.33
CA ASN A 134 11.87 -3.28 -27.16
C ASN A 134 10.62 -2.69 -26.51
N LEU A 135 9.65 -3.54 -26.28
CA LEU A 135 8.40 -3.23 -25.59
C LEU A 135 8.33 -4.07 -24.32
N ILE A 136 8.10 -3.41 -23.19
CA ILE A 136 7.92 -4.08 -21.89
C ILE A 136 6.58 -3.65 -21.35
N GLY A 137 5.72 -4.62 -21.05
CA GLY A 137 4.44 -4.37 -20.42
C GLY A 137 4.32 -5.17 -19.13
N ASN A 138 3.83 -4.54 -18.08
CA ASN A 138 3.55 -5.19 -16.80
C ASN A 138 2.17 -4.79 -16.30
N TYR A 139 1.48 -5.74 -15.73
CA TYR A 139 0.29 -5.54 -14.91
C TYR A 139 0.58 -6.07 -13.51
N TYR A 140 0.26 -5.30 -12.48
CA TYR A 140 0.36 -5.74 -11.11
C TYR A 140 -0.93 -5.51 -10.35
N ASN A 141 -1.15 -6.35 -9.35
CA ASN A 141 -2.22 -6.22 -8.37
C ASN A 141 -1.67 -6.63 -7.01
N SER A 142 -1.69 -5.72 -6.07
CA SER A 142 -1.27 -5.96 -4.70
C SER A 142 -2.41 -5.72 -3.73
N LEU A 143 -2.50 -6.57 -2.72
CA LEU A 143 -3.47 -6.49 -1.64
C LEU A 143 -2.71 -6.47 -0.31
N SER A 144 -2.74 -5.32 0.37
CA SER A 144 -2.21 -5.18 1.73
C SER A 144 -3.30 -5.47 2.73
N TYR A 145 -2.99 -6.22 3.77
CA TYR A 145 -3.88 -6.62 4.84
C TYR A 145 -3.13 -6.71 6.18
N ASP A 146 -3.86 -6.83 7.29
CA ASP A 146 -3.31 -6.71 8.64
C ASP A 146 -2.56 -5.38 8.82
N LEU A 147 -3.14 -4.28 8.31
CA LEU A 147 -2.49 -2.96 8.24
C LEU A 147 -2.10 -2.46 9.62
N LEU A 148 -0.87 -1.99 9.76
CA LEU A 148 -0.39 -1.33 10.97
C LEU A 148 -0.99 0.07 11.06
N TYR A 149 -1.79 0.32 12.10
CA TYR A 149 -2.54 1.56 12.24
C TYR A 149 -2.57 2.03 13.69
N ASP A 150 -2.50 3.36 13.87
CA ASP A 150 -2.72 4.01 15.15
C ASP A 150 -4.23 4.23 15.35
N GLN A 151 -4.91 3.23 15.92
CA GLN A 151 -6.35 3.30 16.15
C GLN A 151 -6.67 4.31 17.25
N PRO A 152 -7.46 5.35 16.97
CA PRO A 152 -7.89 6.28 18.00
C PRO A 152 -8.77 5.59 19.03
N ILE A 153 -8.52 5.88 20.30
CA ILE A 153 -9.29 5.38 21.43
C ILE A 153 -9.80 6.56 22.28
N SER A 154 -10.81 6.29 23.11
CA SER A 154 -11.36 7.33 23.98
C SER A 154 -10.30 7.87 24.94
N SER A 155 -10.16 9.20 25.00
CA SER A 155 -9.21 9.89 25.91
C SER A 155 -9.46 9.59 27.40
N ILE A 156 -10.66 9.10 27.76
CA ILE A 156 -10.99 8.65 29.11
C ILE A 156 -10.10 7.49 29.55
N SER A 157 -9.57 6.71 28.58
CA SER A 157 -8.64 5.61 28.86
C SER A 157 -7.23 6.07 29.26
N GLY A 158 -6.91 7.36 29.15
CA GLY A 158 -5.59 7.93 29.43
C GLY A 158 -4.62 7.88 28.23
N SER A 159 -5.06 7.43 27.06
CA SER A 159 -4.30 7.47 25.81
C SER A 159 -5.19 7.91 24.66
N SER A 160 -4.62 8.53 23.64
CA SER A 160 -5.36 8.98 22.43
C SER A 160 -5.42 7.91 21.35
N SER A 161 -4.50 6.97 21.34
CA SER A 161 -4.44 5.91 20.32
C SER A 161 -3.73 4.65 20.82
N VAL A 162 -3.96 3.56 20.11
CA VAL A 162 -3.23 2.30 20.26
C VAL A 162 -2.78 1.83 18.87
N LYS A 163 -1.50 1.48 18.76
CA LYS A 163 -0.97 0.89 17.52
C LYS A 163 -1.30 -0.59 17.49
N THR A 164 -2.02 -1.02 16.48
CA THR A 164 -2.47 -2.39 16.31
C THR A 164 -2.54 -2.77 14.83
N ASN A 165 -2.74 -4.06 14.53
CA ASN A 165 -3.11 -4.49 13.20
C ASN A 165 -4.62 -4.35 13.03
N LEU A 166 -5.06 -3.57 12.05
CA LEU A 166 -6.46 -3.53 11.65
C LEU A 166 -6.82 -4.87 11.00
N LYS A 167 -7.46 -5.73 11.78
CA LYS A 167 -7.95 -7.02 11.31
C LYS A 167 -9.02 -6.77 10.24
N ASN A 168 -8.96 -7.53 9.14
CA ASN A 168 -9.83 -7.42 7.97
C ASN A 168 -9.68 -6.13 7.14
N ALA A 169 -8.94 -5.13 7.59
CA ALA A 169 -8.65 -3.97 6.73
C ALA A 169 -7.80 -4.39 5.54
N LYS A 170 -8.21 -3.95 4.35
CA LYS A 170 -7.59 -4.32 3.08
C LYS A 170 -7.50 -3.13 2.15
N VAL A 171 -6.31 -2.92 1.61
CA VAL A 171 -6.04 -1.90 0.60
C VAL A 171 -5.50 -2.58 -0.65
N ARG A 172 -6.09 -2.26 -1.79
CA ARG A 172 -5.67 -2.77 -3.09
C ARG A 172 -4.99 -1.68 -3.89
N ASN A 173 -3.83 -2.02 -4.45
CA ASN A 173 -3.16 -1.22 -5.47
C ASN A 173 -3.05 -2.07 -6.73
N SER A 174 -3.45 -1.52 -7.87
CA SER A 174 -3.33 -2.20 -9.16
C SER A 174 -2.90 -1.20 -10.22
N GLY A 175 -2.10 -1.64 -11.16
CA GLY A 175 -1.60 -0.74 -12.18
C GLY A 175 -1.05 -1.47 -13.38
N VAL A 176 -0.76 -0.66 -14.39
CA VAL A 176 -0.14 -1.07 -15.65
C VAL A 176 1.06 -0.17 -15.89
N ASP A 177 2.20 -0.79 -16.21
CA ASP A 177 3.41 -0.11 -16.63
C ASP A 177 3.73 -0.55 -18.05
N PHE A 178 3.99 0.40 -18.92
CA PHE A 178 4.38 0.15 -20.29
C PHE A 178 5.63 0.98 -20.62
N GLN A 179 6.62 0.33 -21.22
CA GLN A 179 7.87 0.95 -21.67
C GLN A 179 8.14 0.57 -23.11
N ILE A 180 8.60 1.53 -23.86
CA ILE A 180 9.12 1.36 -25.22
C ILE A 180 10.53 1.94 -25.34
N ASP A 181 11.46 1.16 -25.86
CA ASP A 181 12.80 1.56 -26.15
C ASP A 181 13.07 1.33 -27.64
N GLY A 182 13.48 2.36 -28.35
CA GLY A 182 13.73 2.32 -29.79
C GLY A 182 15.13 2.83 -30.17
N ARG A 183 15.87 2.05 -30.96
CA ARG A 183 17.09 2.48 -31.60
C ARG A 183 16.76 2.96 -33.02
N ILE A 184 16.45 4.26 -33.14
CA ILE A 184 15.94 4.83 -34.38
C ILE A 184 17.05 4.86 -35.45
N LEU A 185 18.24 5.38 -35.10
CA LEU A 185 19.37 5.45 -35.96
C LEU A 185 20.55 4.69 -35.37
N THR A 186 21.20 3.87 -36.20
CA THR A 186 22.28 2.96 -35.76
C THR A 186 23.56 3.11 -36.62
N GLY A 187 23.63 4.13 -37.50
CA GLY A 187 24.79 4.47 -38.31
C GLY A 187 25.84 5.29 -37.54
N ASP A 188 26.51 6.19 -38.23
CA ASP A 188 27.50 7.12 -37.65
C ASP A 188 26.85 8.02 -36.61
N PHE A 189 25.64 8.47 -36.89
CA PHE A 189 24.77 9.12 -35.91
C PHE A 189 23.85 8.10 -35.25
N LYS A 190 23.93 7.99 -33.90
CA LYS A 190 23.15 7.07 -33.12
C LYS A 190 22.06 7.83 -32.37
N TRP A 191 20.82 7.44 -32.58
CA TRP A 191 19.67 8.03 -31.85
C TRP A 191 18.82 6.95 -31.23
N ASN A 192 18.70 7.01 -29.89
CA ASN A 192 17.86 6.13 -29.09
C ASN A 192 16.74 6.96 -28.48
N VAL A 193 15.53 6.39 -28.43
CA VAL A 193 14.35 7.00 -27.81
C VAL A 193 13.77 6.00 -26.82
N SER A 194 13.49 6.45 -25.61
CA SER A 194 12.79 5.67 -24.59
C SER A 194 11.59 6.46 -24.09
N ALA A 195 10.46 5.79 -23.95
CA ALA A 195 9.26 6.35 -23.32
C ALA A 195 8.65 5.32 -22.37
N ASN A 196 8.08 5.80 -21.27
CA ASN A 196 7.33 4.97 -20.33
C ASN A 196 6.04 5.66 -19.92
N ILE A 197 5.04 4.86 -19.61
CA ILE A 197 3.78 5.29 -19.03
C ILE A 197 3.39 4.33 -17.92
N SER A 198 2.96 4.87 -16.80
CA SER A 198 2.50 4.11 -15.64
C SER A 198 1.17 4.65 -15.15
N VAL A 199 0.22 3.75 -14.93
CA VAL A 199 -1.08 4.09 -14.37
C VAL A 199 -1.31 3.23 -13.13
N ASN A 200 -1.48 3.88 -12.00
CA ASN A 200 -1.76 3.23 -10.73
C ASN A 200 -3.15 3.60 -10.21
N ARG A 201 -3.86 2.63 -9.65
CA ARG A 201 -5.14 2.83 -8.96
C ARG A 201 -5.06 2.23 -7.56
N ASN A 202 -5.33 3.08 -6.58
CA ASN A 202 -5.46 2.68 -5.19
C ASN A 202 -6.95 2.56 -4.83
N LYS A 203 -7.31 1.57 -4.03
CA LYS A 203 -8.67 1.39 -3.52
C LYS A 203 -8.65 0.78 -2.14
N VAL A 204 -9.33 1.40 -1.21
CA VAL A 204 -9.66 0.81 0.09
C VAL A 204 -10.76 -0.23 -0.14
N VAL A 205 -10.46 -1.51 0.12
CA VAL A 205 -11.43 -2.61 -0.04
C VAL A 205 -12.29 -2.72 1.21
N ASP A 206 -11.66 -2.64 2.38
CA ASP A 206 -12.29 -2.76 3.68
C ASP A 206 -11.45 -2.01 4.73
N LEU A 207 -12.08 -1.40 5.70
CA LEU A 207 -11.43 -0.72 6.83
C LEU A 207 -11.50 -1.52 8.14
N GLY A 208 -11.86 -2.81 8.08
CA GLY A 208 -11.88 -3.68 9.27
C GLY A 208 -12.96 -3.34 10.29
N GLY A 209 -14.10 -2.81 9.83
CA GLY A 209 -15.23 -2.41 10.68
C GLY A 209 -15.17 -0.97 11.18
N ILE A 210 -14.17 -0.20 10.79
CA ILE A 210 -14.12 1.25 10.97
C ILE A 210 -14.90 1.88 9.80
N ASN A 211 -15.82 2.81 10.10
CA ASN A 211 -16.64 3.44 9.06
C ASN A 211 -15.78 4.30 8.15
N ASP A 212 -15.34 5.45 8.65
CA ASP A 212 -14.57 6.41 7.89
C ASP A 212 -13.39 6.93 8.73
N LEU A 213 -12.25 7.14 8.09
CA LEU A 213 -11.10 7.78 8.69
C LEU A 213 -10.95 9.19 8.13
N TYR A 214 -11.18 10.17 8.97
CA TYR A 214 -11.07 11.58 8.62
C TYR A 214 -9.69 12.11 8.98
N LEU A 215 -9.03 12.76 8.03
CA LEU A 215 -7.81 13.51 8.26
C LEU A 215 -8.16 14.99 8.48
N VAL A 216 -7.82 15.46 9.66
CA VAL A 216 -8.03 16.85 10.06
C VAL A 216 -6.79 17.66 9.70
N SER A 217 -6.97 18.76 8.98
CA SER A 217 -5.88 19.71 8.68
C SER A 217 -5.47 20.49 9.93
N GLU A 218 -4.33 21.20 9.86
CA GLU A 218 -3.82 22.07 10.94
C GLU A 218 -4.84 23.13 11.41
N ARG A 219 -5.85 23.45 10.61
CA ARG A 219 -6.93 24.40 10.94
C ARG A 219 -8.19 23.72 11.49
N ASN A 220 -8.10 22.47 11.97
CA ASN A 220 -9.22 21.66 12.43
C ASN A 220 -10.35 21.48 11.38
N VAL A 221 -10.01 21.56 10.09
CA VAL A 221 -10.94 21.30 9.00
C VAL A 221 -10.66 19.90 8.46
N VAL A 222 -11.71 19.10 8.32
CA VAL A 222 -11.60 17.78 7.64
C VAL A 222 -11.35 18.05 6.16
N SER A 223 -10.21 17.61 5.65
CA SER A 223 -9.80 17.85 4.27
C SER A 223 -9.75 16.57 3.43
N HIS A 224 -9.63 15.44 4.07
CA HIS A 224 -9.53 14.15 3.38
C HIS A 224 -10.30 13.09 4.16
N VAL A 225 -10.79 12.10 3.43
CA VAL A 225 -11.44 10.92 3.98
C VAL A 225 -10.87 9.66 3.38
N THR A 226 -10.69 8.65 4.20
CA THR A 226 -10.40 7.28 3.77
C THR A 226 -11.62 6.43 4.08
N ARG A 227 -12.28 5.96 3.03
CA ARG A 227 -13.55 5.21 3.08
C ARG A 227 -13.46 3.97 2.21
N SER A 228 -14.16 2.90 2.60
CA SER A 228 -14.27 1.70 1.77
C SER A 228 -14.88 2.03 0.40
N GLY A 229 -14.22 1.55 -0.65
CA GLY A 229 -14.61 1.79 -2.03
C GLY A 229 -13.91 2.96 -2.72
N LEU A 230 -13.29 3.88 -1.98
CA LEU A 230 -12.55 5.05 -2.48
C LEU A 230 -11.03 4.85 -2.40
N PRO A 231 -10.24 5.67 -3.09
CA PRO A 231 -8.81 5.78 -2.85
C PRO A 231 -8.50 6.27 -1.43
N ILE A 232 -7.33 5.89 -0.90
CA ILE A 232 -6.84 6.43 0.37
C ILE A 232 -6.66 7.94 0.25
N GLY A 233 -7.16 8.70 1.25
CA GLY A 233 -6.97 10.13 1.29
C GLY A 233 -7.74 10.88 0.21
N SER A 234 -8.92 10.40 -0.18
CA SER A 234 -9.81 11.13 -1.09
C SER A 234 -10.18 12.48 -0.49
N PHE A 235 -10.25 13.52 -1.33
CA PHE A 235 -10.65 14.84 -0.89
C PHE A 235 -12.06 14.80 -0.28
N TYR A 236 -12.20 15.52 0.82
CA TYR A 236 -13.47 15.68 1.52
C TYR A 236 -13.74 17.16 1.78
N GLY A 237 -14.95 17.59 1.52
CA GLY A 237 -15.31 18.97 1.75
C GLY A 237 -16.81 19.20 1.60
N TYR A 238 -17.22 20.39 1.95
CA TYR A 238 -18.61 20.83 1.78
C TYR A 238 -18.85 21.25 0.33
N ILE A 239 -20.00 20.90 -0.20
CA ILE A 239 -20.48 21.41 -1.48
C ILE A 239 -21.22 22.71 -1.18
N ALA A 240 -20.79 23.81 -1.79
CA ALA A 240 -21.48 25.08 -1.67
C ALA A 240 -22.81 25.02 -2.40
N ASP A 241 -23.92 25.20 -1.69
CA ASP A 241 -25.30 25.14 -2.22
C ASP A 241 -25.81 26.53 -2.65
N GLY A 242 -24.96 27.55 -2.56
CA GLY A 242 -25.25 28.89 -2.96
C GLY A 242 -24.98 29.93 -1.86
N ILE A 243 -25.42 31.16 -2.13
CA ILE A 243 -25.35 32.26 -1.19
C ILE A 243 -26.69 32.36 -0.46
N ILE A 244 -26.66 32.51 0.86
CA ILE A 244 -27.88 32.71 1.68
C ILE A 244 -28.60 33.94 1.14
N SER A 245 -29.82 33.76 0.69
CA SER A 245 -30.68 34.83 0.20
C SER A 245 -31.40 35.55 1.36
N GLU A 246 -31.94 36.73 1.08
CA GLU A 246 -32.70 37.50 2.07
C GLU A 246 -33.95 36.72 2.57
N LYS A 247 -34.52 35.88 1.72
CA LYS A 247 -35.63 34.95 2.10
C LYS A 247 -35.19 33.85 3.08
N ASP A 248 -33.95 33.39 2.97
CA ASP A 248 -33.40 32.38 3.88
C ASP A 248 -33.08 33.00 5.23
N TYR A 249 -32.73 34.29 5.26
CA TYR A 249 -32.49 35.07 6.49
C TYR A 249 -33.74 35.23 7.35
N THR A 250 -34.91 35.32 6.72
CA THR A 250 -36.19 35.44 7.41
C THR A 250 -36.58 34.11 8.12
N ASN A 251 -36.00 33.00 7.70
CA ASN A 251 -36.21 31.64 8.24
C ASN A 251 -35.02 31.15 9.10
N ILE A 252 -34.36 32.08 9.78
CA ILE A 252 -33.16 31.76 10.59
C ILE A 252 -33.39 30.66 11.63
N CYS A 253 -34.61 30.50 12.13
CA CYS A 253 -34.98 29.34 12.98
C CYS A 253 -34.88 28.00 12.25
N LEU A 254 -35.02 27.96 10.94
CA LEU A 254 -34.91 26.78 10.12
C LEU A 254 -33.45 26.44 9.74
N LEU A 255 -32.53 27.43 9.80
CA LEU A 255 -31.10 27.22 9.60
C LEU A 255 -30.48 26.30 10.67
N TYR A 256 -31.01 26.33 11.89
CA TYR A 256 -30.64 25.35 12.96
C TYR A 256 -31.19 23.97 12.77
N THR A 257 -32.23 23.80 11.95
CA THR A 257 -32.89 22.53 11.66
C THR A 257 -32.67 22.07 10.21
N SER A 258 -31.98 22.89 9.40
CA SER A 258 -31.56 22.48 8.06
C SER A 258 -30.57 21.34 8.16
N PRO A 259 -30.76 20.23 7.41
CA PRO A 259 -29.76 19.19 7.39
C PRO A 259 -28.41 19.78 7.00
N SER A 260 -27.38 19.39 7.73
CA SER A 260 -25.99 19.70 7.43
C SER A 260 -25.72 19.56 5.92
N PRO A 261 -24.92 20.44 5.31
CA PRO A 261 -24.54 20.30 3.90
C PRO A 261 -24.17 18.86 3.60
N ARG A 262 -24.69 18.30 2.52
CA ARG A 262 -24.45 16.90 2.17
C ARG A 262 -22.96 16.65 2.04
N ASP A 263 -22.47 15.75 2.88
CA ASP A 263 -21.09 15.28 2.78
C ASP A 263 -20.91 14.56 1.45
N GLY A 264 -20.27 15.21 0.51
CA GLY A 264 -19.95 14.66 -0.80
C GLY A 264 -18.46 14.33 -0.87
N ALA A 265 -18.11 13.05 -0.97
CA ALA A 265 -16.77 12.67 -1.38
C ALA A 265 -16.68 12.83 -2.90
N THR A 266 -15.87 13.75 -3.36
CA THR A 266 -15.50 13.86 -4.78
C THR A 266 -14.18 13.13 -5.01
N SER A 267 -14.20 12.17 -5.91
CA SER A 267 -13.02 11.42 -6.39
C SER A 267 -12.21 12.23 -7.39
#